data_4250da923d5cb9ef7414a7c548224d0a
#
_entry.id   4250da923d5cb9ef7414a7c548224d0a
#
_cell.length_a   1.000
_cell.length_b   1.000
_cell.length_c   1.000
_cell.angle_alpha   90.00
_cell.angle_beta   90.00
_cell.angle_gamma   90.00
#
_symmetry.space_group_name_H-M   'P 1'
#
loop_
_entity.id
_entity.type
_entity.pdbx_description
1 polymer ?
#
loop_
_entity_poly.entity_id
_entity_poly.type
_entity_poly.pdbx_seq_one_letter_code
_entity_poly.pdbx_strand_id
1 'polypeptide(L)'
;GKNVVIVEKMPYVGGNSTKATGGMNAAATKYQQEIEFTNEKGVENTLATAKEKWADNETITALAAAVQQQWDAYQADPKGYFDTPELMALDTMIGGKGINDPALVKTLTENSSDGIDWLDSIGAPLPKLAFSGGASVSRIHSPADGNGVGAYLVTSFLNVLDQMDIPVMYNTKATALNVTDGAVTGITAESADTVYTINAKSVVLATGGFGANMDMIVEYKPSLAGSVTTNAPGATGDGLVMATAIGAATRDLDQIQLHPTVEQGTSMLITEGVRGDGAILVNQSGVRFVNEMLTRDQVSAAELEQEGSYAYVIFDQRLREGLKASEKYIKTGIV
;
A
#
# COMPACT_ATOMS: atom_id res chain seq x y z
N GLY A 1 17.49 -14.40 21.73
CA GLY A 1 17.13 -13.25 20.93
C GLY A 1 18.34 -12.57 20.31
N LYS A 2 18.11 -11.63 19.41
CA LYS A 2 19.16 -10.78 18.82
C LYS A 2 19.05 -9.39 19.42
N ASN A 3 20.18 -8.71 19.62
CA ASN A 3 20.16 -7.31 20.01
C ASN A 3 19.78 -6.47 18.79
N VAL A 4 18.76 -5.64 18.94
CA VAL A 4 18.23 -4.77 17.89
C VAL A 4 18.15 -3.34 18.40
N VAL A 5 18.44 -2.37 17.54
CA VAL A 5 18.14 -0.96 17.76
C VAL A 5 17.43 -0.42 16.53
N ILE A 6 16.42 0.41 16.73
CA ILE A 6 15.73 1.13 15.66
C ILE A 6 16.20 2.57 15.68
N VAL A 7 16.52 3.10 14.48
CA VAL A 7 16.94 4.48 14.31
C VAL A 7 15.88 5.18 13.46
N GLU A 8 15.26 6.24 14.01
CA GLU A 8 14.19 7.00 13.39
C GLU A 8 14.55 8.50 13.37
N LYS A 9 14.55 9.11 12.19
CA LYS A 9 14.90 10.53 12.07
C LYS A 9 13.84 11.49 12.59
N MET A 10 12.56 11.04 12.57
CA MET A 10 11.45 11.85 13.08
C MET A 10 11.28 11.72 14.60
N PRO A 11 10.57 12.62 15.27
CA PRO A 11 10.26 12.49 16.68
C PRO A 11 9.19 11.42 16.98
N TYR A 12 8.73 10.69 15.97
CA TYR A 12 7.73 9.62 16.04
C TYR A 12 7.99 8.58 14.96
N VAL A 13 7.56 7.35 15.19
CA VAL A 13 7.64 6.24 14.22
C VAL A 13 6.37 6.11 13.37
N GLY A 14 6.45 5.27 12.34
CA GLY A 14 5.32 4.83 11.53
C GLY A 14 5.20 5.54 10.18
N GLY A 15 5.64 6.79 10.07
CA GLY A 15 5.68 7.49 8.78
C GLY A 15 4.40 7.33 7.95
N ASN A 16 4.54 6.89 6.70
CA ASN A 16 3.40 6.61 5.81
C ASN A 16 2.56 5.40 6.26
N SER A 17 3.16 4.45 6.98
CA SER A 17 2.41 3.29 7.49
C SER A 17 1.26 3.71 8.38
N THR A 18 1.46 4.72 9.25
CA THR A 18 0.39 5.24 10.13
C THR A 18 -0.81 5.81 9.36
N LYS A 19 -0.57 6.29 8.13
CA LYS A 19 -1.60 6.90 7.27
C LYS A 19 -2.40 5.87 6.46
N ALA A 20 -2.01 4.59 6.45
CA ALA A 20 -2.70 3.56 5.69
C ALA A 20 -4.09 3.29 6.25
N THR A 21 -5.12 3.52 5.43
CA THR A 21 -6.54 3.40 5.81
C THR A 21 -7.19 2.10 5.36
N GLY A 22 -6.53 1.35 4.47
CA GLY A 22 -7.01 0.06 3.97
C GLY A 22 -6.82 -1.07 4.98
N GLY A 23 -6.52 -2.26 4.48
CA GLY A 23 -6.18 -3.45 5.25
C GLY A 23 -5.05 -4.23 4.59
N MET A 24 -4.79 -5.42 5.07
CA MET A 24 -3.81 -6.34 4.51
C MET A 24 -4.50 -7.39 3.66
N ASN A 25 -4.06 -7.55 2.40
CA ASN A 25 -4.51 -8.64 1.55
C ASN A 25 -3.81 -9.95 1.95
N ALA A 26 -4.60 -10.99 2.21
CA ALA A 26 -4.09 -12.33 2.45
C ALA A 26 -5.11 -13.39 1.99
N ALA A 27 -4.63 -14.46 1.39
CA ALA A 27 -5.45 -15.57 0.91
C ALA A 27 -5.39 -16.76 1.87
N ALA A 28 -6.43 -17.59 1.85
CA ALA A 28 -6.51 -18.84 2.61
C ALA A 28 -6.32 -18.66 4.14
N THR A 29 -6.82 -17.58 4.69
CA THR A 29 -6.68 -17.29 6.12
C THR A 29 -7.76 -17.95 6.96
N LYS A 30 -7.49 -18.17 8.25
CA LYS A 30 -8.48 -18.66 9.21
C LYS A 30 -9.72 -17.76 9.28
N TYR A 31 -9.56 -16.44 9.20
CA TYR A 31 -10.67 -15.48 9.25
C TYR A 31 -11.60 -15.59 8.04
N GLN A 32 -11.10 -15.96 6.87
CA GLN A 32 -11.94 -16.25 5.72
C GLN A 32 -12.83 -17.48 5.99
N GLN A 33 -12.35 -18.47 6.74
CA GLN A 33 -13.14 -19.65 7.05
C GLN A 33 -14.27 -19.42 8.08
N GLU A 34 -14.30 -18.25 8.71
CA GLU A 34 -15.34 -17.84 9.67
C GLU A 34 -16.54 -17.15 9.01
N ILE A 35 -16.47 -16.86 7.71
CA ILE A 35 -17.53 -16.15 6.97
C ILE A 35 -18.06 -17.01 5.80
N GLU A 36 -19.27 -16.71 5.38
CA GLU A 36 -19.88 -17.32 4.19
C GLU A 36 -19.19 -16.86 2.91
N PHE A 37 -18.96 -17.79 1.99
CA PHE A 37 -18.45 -17.46 0.67
C PHE A 37 -19.58 -17.00 -0.25
N THR A 38 -19.47 -15.79 -0.80
CA THR A 38 -20.49 -15.16 -1.66
C THR A 38 -19.87 -14.50 -2.90
N ASN A 39 -18.67 -14.90 -3.28
CA ASN A 39 -17.92 -14.26 -4.37
C ASN A 39 -17.72 -15.15 -5.60
N GLU A 40 -18.62 -16.10 -5.86
CA GLU A 40 -18.56 -17.06 -6.97
C GLU A 40 -18.32 -16.35 -8.31
N LYS A 41 -19.10 -15.31 -8.60
CA LYS A 41 -18.96 -14.51 -9.82
C LYS A 41 -17.60 -13.83 -9.95
N GLY A 42 -16.96 -13.47 -8.83
CA GLY A 42 -15.61 -12.90 -8.84
C GLY A 42 -14.59 -13.89 -9.38
N VAL A 43 -14.63 -15.14 -8.89
CA VAL A 43 -13.76 -16.23 -9.36
C VAL A 43 -14.00 -16.51 -10.84
N GLU A 44 -15.26 -16.70 -11.24
CA GLU A 44 -15.65 -16.97 -12.63
C GLU A 44 -15.19 -15.86 -13.59
N ASN A 45 -15.37 -14.59 -13.20
CA ASN A 45 -14.95 -13.44 -14.00
C ASN A 45 -13.42 -13.35 -14.15
N THR A 46 -12.67 -13.67 -13.09
CA THR A 46 -11.20 -13.69 -13.13
C THR A 46 -10.71 -14.79 -14.07
N LEU A 47 -11.28 -15.98 -13.99
CA LEU A 47 -10.98 -17.10 -14.91
C LEU A 47 -11.33 -16.78 -16.35
N ALA A 48 -12.51 -16.18 -16.61
CA ALA A 48 -12.91 -15.72 -17.93
C ALA A 48 -11.95 -14.66 -18.48
N THR A 49 -11.58 -13.68 -17.64
CA THR A 49 -10.63 -12.60 -18.01
C THR A 49 -9.27 -13.17 -18.39
N ALA A 50 -8.76 -14.13 -17.61
CA ALA A 50 -7.50 -14.80 -17.90
C ALA A 50 -7.53 -15.48 -19.28
N LYS A 51 -8.61 -16.21 -19.56
CA LYS A 51 -8.80 -16.93 -20.83
C LYS A 51 -8.97 -15.99 -22.03
N GLU A 52 -9.72 -14.90 -21.88
CA GLU A 52 -10.08 -14.02 -22.98
C GLU A 52 -8.98 -13.01 -23.32
N LYS A 53 -8.30 -12.49 -22.29
CA LYS A 53 -7.37 -11.35 -22.45
C LYS A 53 -5.90 -11.72 -22.27
N TRP A 54 -5.61 -12.90 -21.72
CA TRP A 54 -4.24 -13.27 -21.31
C TRP A 54 -3.81 -14.65 -21.82
N ALA A 55 -4.48 -15.16 -22.88
CA ALA A 55 -4.19 -16.48 -23.45
C ALA A 55 -2.72 -16.66 -23.89
N ASP A 56 -2.04 -15.56 -24.26
CA ASP A 56 -0.64 -15.56 -24.70
C ASP A 56 0.36 -15.40 -23.54
N ASN A 57 -0.11 -15.23 -22.27
CA ASN A 57 0.76 -15.14 -21.12
C ASN A 57 0.82 -16.49 -20.38
N GLU A 58 1.94 -17.18 -20.51
CA GLU A 58 2.13 -18.54 -19.95
C GLU A 58 1.91 -18.59 -18.44
N THR A 59 2.38 -17.59 -17.68
CA THR A 59 2.21 -17.55 -16.22
C THR A 59 0.75 -17.40 -15.83
N ILE A 60 0.03 -16.46 -16.45
CA ILE A 60 -1.41 -16.25 -16.16
C ILE A 60 -2.22 -17.47 -16.58
N THR A 61 -1.89 -18.07 -17.72
CA THR A 61 -2.58 -19.28 -18.20
C THR A 61 -2.36 -20.48 -17.26
N ALA A 62 -1.14 -20.67 -16.77
CA ALA A 62 -0.84 -21.73 -15.79
C ALA A 62 -1.56 -21.52 -14.45
N LEU A 63 -1.58 -20.28 -13.93
CA LEU A 63 -2.32 -19.92 -12.72
C LEU A 63 -3.83 -20.14 -12.92
N ALA A 64 -4.39 -19.71 -14.05
CA ALA A 64 -5.81 -19.90 -14.35
C ALA A 64 -6.19 -21.38 -14.43
N ALA A 65 -5.33 -22.24 -14.98
CA ALA A 65 -5.57 -23.68 -15.01
C ALA A 65 -5.56 -24.31 -13.61
N ALA A 66 -4.63 -23.89 -12.73
CA ALA A 66 -4.59 -24.32 -11.35
C ALA A 66 -5.83 -23.89 -10.56
N VAL A 67 -6.20 -22.60 -10.69
CA VAL A 67 -7.41 -22.05 -10.06
C VAL A 67 -8.67 -22.73 -10.58
N GLN A 68 -8.78 -23.02 -11.89
CA GLN A 68 -9.93 -23.73 -12.44
C GLN A 68 -10.09 -25.13 -11.81
N GLN A 69 -9.00 -25.88 -11.70
CA GLN A 69 -9.02 -27.19 -11.04
C GLN A 69 -9.48 -27.09 -9.57
N GLN A 70 -8.97 -26.11 -8.83
CA GLN A 70 -9.37 -25.86 -7.44
C GLN A 70 -10.85 -25.44 -7.34
N TRP A 71 -11.31 -24.60 -8.26
CA TRP A 71 -12.68 -24.13 -8.32
C TRP A 71 -13.67 -25.26 -8.65
N ASP A 72 -13.35 -26.12 -9.63
CA ASP A 72 -14.16 -27.29 -9.97
C ASP A 72 -14.29 -28.26 -8.78
N ALA A 73 -13.20 -28.47 -8.04
CA ALA A 73 -13.20 -29.29 -6.83
C ALA A 73 -14.06 -28.68 -5.72
N TYR A 74 -13.97 -27.37 -5.51
CA TYR A 74 -14.80 -26.64 -4.55
C TYR A 74 -16.29 -26.71 -4.93
N GLN A 75 -16.64 -26.50 -6.19
CA GLN A 75 -18.03 -26.58 -6.65
C GLN A 75 -18.64 -27.98 -6.49
N ALA A 76 -17.81 -29.03 -6.60
CA ALA A 76 -18.27 -30.42 -6.40
C ALA A 76 -18.58 -30.75 -4.93
N ASP A 77 -17.90 -30.10 -3.98
CA ASP A 77 -18.10 -30.28 -2.53
C ASP A 77 -17.80 -28.95 -1.79
N PRO A 78 -18.72 -27.96 -1.85
CA PRO A 78 -18.49 -26.63 -1.29
C PRO A 78 -18.32 -26.69 0.23
N LYS A 79 -17.14 -26.32 0.72
CA LYS A 79 -16.82 -26.27 2.15
C LYS A 79 -16.01 -25.04 2.47
N GLY A 80 -16.48 -24.27 3.44
CA GLY A 80 -15.79 -23.06 3.91
C GLY A 80 -15.71 -21.96 2.85
N TYR A 81 -14.72 -21.12 2.98
CA TYR A 81 -14.47 -19.99 2.09
C TYR A 81 -13.49 -20.39 0.97
N PHE A 82 -13.81 -20.06 -0.27
CA PHE A 82 -12.90 -20.31 -1.40
C PHE A 82 -11.98 -19.12 -1.63
N ASP A 83 -10.75 -19.27 -1.27
CA ASP A 83 -9.64 -18.41 -1.68
C ASP A 83 -8.33 -19.21 -1.58
N THR A 84 -7.46 -19.05 -2.56
CA THR A 84 -6.18 -19.77 -2.62
C THR A 84 -5.04 -18.81 -2.96
N PRO A 85 -3.79 -19.17 -2.60
CA PRO A 85 -2.62 -18.42 -3.03
C PRO A 85 -2.57 -18.23 -4.56
N GLU A 86 -2.99 -19.25 -5.33
CA GLU A 86 -3.01 -19.21 -6.79
C GLU A 86 -4.08 -18.25 -7.32
N LEU A 87 -5.26 -18.17 -6.68
CA LEU A 87 -6.29 -17.20 -7.05
C LEU A 87 -5.81 -15.76 -6.75
N MET A 88 -5.18 -15.56 -5.60
CA MET A 88 -4.59 -14.27 -5.27
C MET A 88 -3.45 -13.91 -6.22
N ALA A 89 -2.62 -14.89 -6.64
CA ALA A 89 -1.57 -14.69 -7.62
C ALA A 89 -2.15 -14.34 -9.00
N LEU A 90 -3.22 -15.01 -9.41
CA LEU A 90 -3.91 -14.75 -10.68
C LEU A 90 -4.46 -13.31 -10.73
N ASP A 91 -5.19 -12.87 -9.68
CA ASP A 91 -5.66 -11.50 -9.55
C ASP A 91 -4.49 -10.49 -9.59
N THR A 92 -3.40 -10.79 -8.90
CA THR A 92 -2.21 -9.92 -8.83
C THR A 92 -1.53 -9.80 -10.19
N MET A 93 -1.35 -10.91 -10.92
CA MET A 93 -0.76 -10.91 -12.26
C MET A 93 -1.63 -10.17 -13.27
N ILE A 94 -2.94 -10.37 -13.25
CA ILE A 94 -3.89 -9.65 -14.13
C ILE A 94 -3.90 -8.15 -13.79
N GLY A 95 -4.00 -7.79 -12.51
CA GLY A 95 -3.99 -6.40 -12.06
C GLY A 95 -2.68 -5.66 -12.39
N GLY A 96 -1.56 -6.37 -12.33
CA GLY A 96 -0.25 -5.87 -12.73
C GLY A 96 0.01 -5.94 -14.24
N LYS A 97 -1.02 -6.24 -15.05
CA LYS A 97 -0.93 -6.29 -16.52
C LYS A 97 0.12 -7.31 -17.04
N GLY A 98 0.37 -8.37 -16.28
CA GLY A 98 1.29 -9.44 -16.63
C GLY A 98 2.78 -9.06 -16.64
N ILE A 99 3.15 -7.88 -16.14
CA ILE A 99 4.55 -7.41 -16.07
C ILE A 99 5.21 -7.69 -14.72
N ASN A 100 4.45 -8.19 -13.75
CA ASN A 100 4.95 -8.57 -12.44
C ASN A 100 6.01 -9.67 -12.54
N ASP A 101 6.95 -9.68 -11.60
CA ASP A 101 7.82 -10.83 -11.40
C ASP A 101 7.02 -11.99 -10.76
N PRO A 102 6.83 -13.11 -11.47
CA PRO A 102 6.02 -14.21 -10.96
C PRO A 102 6.56 -14.85 -9.68
N ALA A 103 7.89 -14.83 -9.47
CA ALA A 103 8.51 -15.39 -8.27
C ALA A 103 8.21 -14.54 -7.04
N LEU A 104 8.21 -13.22 -7.19
CA LEU A 104 7.82 -12.29 -6.12
C LEU A 104 6.33 -12.39 -5.80
N VAL A 105 5.47 -12.47 -6.83
CA VAL A 105 4.02 -12.68 -6.64
C VAL A 105 3.77 -13.97 -5.88
N LYS A 106 4.39 -15.08 -6.29
CA LYS A 106 4.28 -16.37 -5.61
C LYS A 106 4.73 -16.28 -4.15
N THR A 107 5.88 -15.65 -3.89
CA THR A 107 6.39 -15.48 -2.52
C THR A 107 5.38 -14.72 -1.65
N LEU A 108 4.80 -13.63 -2.16
CA LEU A 108 3.79 -12.86 -1.45
C LEU A 108 2.55 -13.69 -1.14
N THR A 109 1.98 -14.35 -2.16
CA THR A 109 0.67 -14.98 -2.02
C THR A 109 0.70 -16.26 -1.20
N GLU A 110 1.76 -17.06 -1.31
CA GLU A 110 1.93 -18.29 -0.53
C GLU A 110 2.23 -18.03 0.96
N ASN A 111 2.77 -16.86 1.32
CA ASN A 111 3.09 -16.52 2.71
C ASN A 111 2.15 -15.45 3.30
N SER A 112 1.09 -15.08 2.61
CA SER A 112 0.21 -13.99 3.06
C SER A 112 -0.60 -14.37 4.32
N SER A 113 -1.08 -15.62 4.41
CA SER A 113 -1.78 -16.12 5.61
C SER A 113 -0.86 -16.19 6.82
N ASP A 114 0.38 -16.63 6.64
CA ASP A 114 1.37 -16.69 7.72
C ASP A 114 1.63 -15.28 8.32
N GLY A 115 1.57 -14.24 7.48
CA GLY A 115 1.64 -12.84 7.93
C GLY A 115 0.47 -12.46 8.85
N ILE A 116 -0.75 -12.90 8.55
CA ILE A 116 -1.93 -12.69 9.40
C ILE A 116 -1.80 -13.47 10.71
N ASP A 117 -1.37 -14.73 10.66
CA ASP A 117 -1.17 -15.55 11.86
C ASP A 117 -0.05 -15.01 12.75
N TRP A 118 1.02 -14.46 12.15
CA TRP A 118 2.07 -13.79 12.90
C TRP A 118 1.55 -12.54 13.62
N LEU A 119 0.74 -11.71 12.96
CA LEU A 119 0.11 -10.55 13.61
C LEU A 119 -0.75 -10.96 14.80
N ASP A 120 -1.52 -12.03 14.68
CA ASP A 120 -2.29 -12.58 15.81
C ASP A 120 -1.38 -12.98 16.97
N SER A 121 -0.26 -13.66 16.66
CA SER A 121 0.68 -14.14 17.67
C SER A 121 1.30 -13.02 18.51
N ILE A 122 1.35 -11.81 17.98
CA ILE A 122 1.86 -10.62 18.67
C ILE A 122 0.74 -9.71 19.21
N GLY A 123 -0.51 -10.16 19.19
CA GLY A 123 -1.65 -9.42 19.73
C GLY A 123 -2.18 -8.31 18.82
N ALA A 124 -1.97 -8.42 17.51
CA ALA A 124 -2.44 -7.48 16.49
C ALA A 124 -3.41 -8.12 15.48
N PRO A 125 -4.53 -8.74 15.92
CA PRO A 125 -5.44 -9.46 15.04
C PRO A 125 -6.15 -8.55 14.03
N LEU A 126 -6.38 -9.07 12.81
CA LEU A 126 -7.09 -8.40 11.72
C LEU A 126 -8.28 -9.25 11.25
N PRO A 127 -9.33 -9.45 12.08
CA PRO A 127 -10.39 -10.42 11.80
C PRO A 127 -11.45 -9.93 10.81
N LYS A 128 -11.54 -8.64 10.53
CA LYS A 128 -12.60 -8.11 9.68
C LYS A 128 -12.18 -8.16 8.23
N LEU A 129 -13.01 -8.81 7.41
CA LEU A 129 -12.79 -8.95 5.98
C LEU A 129 -13.57 -7.93 5.17
N ALA A 130 -12.95 -7.46 4.10
CA ALA A 130 -13.56 -6.55 3.14
C ALA A 130 -13.16 -6.92 1.70
N PHE A 131 -14.00 -6.50 0.76
CA PHE A 131 -13.76 -6.60 -0.67
C PHE A 131 -13.08 -5.32 -1.19
N SER A 132 -12.23 -5.45 -2.20
CA SER A 132 -11.72 -4.30 -2.96
C SER A 132 -11.78 -4.54 -4.45
N GLY A 133 -11.87 -3.44 -5.21
CA GLY A 133 -11.81 -3.51 -6.67
C GLY A 133 -10.51 -4.16 -7.16
N GLY A 134 -10.63 -5.03 -8.17
CA GLY A 134 -9.52 -5.81 -8.73
C GLY A 134 -9.23 -7.13 -8.03
N ALA A 135 -9.89 -7.43 -6.91
CA ALA A 135 -9.86 -8.76 -6.30
C ALA A 135 -11.07 -9.59 -6.75
N SER A 136 -10.90 -10.90 -6.88
CA SER A 136 -12.00 -11.83 -7.17
C SER A 136 -12.84 -12.14 -5.95
N VAL A 137 -12.25 -12.09 -4.75
CA VAL A 137 -12.90 -12.43 -3.47
C VAL A 137 -12.51 -11.43 -2.38
N SER A 138 -13.24 -11.44 -1.26
CA SER A 138 -12.91 -10.64 -0.09
C SER A 138 -11.67 -11.18 0.60
N ARG A 139 -10.58 -10.40 0.65
CA ARG A 139 -9.32 -10.78 1.28
C ARG A 139 -8.58 -9.63 1.96
N ILE A 140 -9.20 -8.46 2.09
CA ILE A 140 -8.64 -7.36 2.86
C ILE A 140 -8.96 -7.57 4.32
N HIS A 141 -7.92 -7.79 5.13
CA HIS A 141 -8.01 -7.96 6.57
C HIS A 141 -7.80 -6.63 7.28
N SER A 142 -8.67 -6.30 8.21
CA SER A 142 -8.62 -5.05 8.99
C SER A 142 -8.97 -5.29 10.46
N PRO A 143 -8.66 -4.32 11.36
CA PRO A 143 -9.02 -4.41 12.76
C PRO A 143 -10.52 -4.63 12.97
N ALA A 144 -10.91 -5.23 14.09
CA ALA A 144 -12.30 -5.57 14.41
C ALA A 144 -13.25 -4.36 14.40
N ASP A 145 -12.75 -3.18 14.78
CA ASP A 145 -13.51 -1.92 14.78
C ASP A 145 -13.66 -1.32 13.37
N GLY A 146 -12.99 -1.88 12.36
CA GLY A 146 -12.99 -1.42 10.97
C GLY A 146 -12.24 -0.13 10.72
N ASN A 147 -11.41 0.31 11.66
CA ASN A 147 -10.50 1.44 11.46
C ASN A 147 -9.35 1.09 10.49
N GLY A 148 -8.66 2.11 9.99
CA GLY A 148 -7.51 1.92 9.11
C GLY A 148 -6.40 1.08 9.76
N VAL A 149 -5.86 0.13 9.02
CA VAL A 149 -4.88 -0.85 9.52
C VAL A 149 -3.58 -0.21 9.99
N GLY A 150 -3.16 0.91 9.37
CA GLY A 150 -1.82 1.46 9.58
C GLY A 150 -1.56 1.95 11.00
N ALA A 151 -2.41 2.82 11.52
CA ALA A 151 -2.28 3.34 12.88
C ALA A 151 -2.40 2.22 13.93
N TYR A 152 -3.29 1.25 13.69
CA TYR A 152 -3.47 0.08 14.54
C TYR A 152 -2.19 -0.76 14.62
N LEU A 153 -1.59 -1.13 13.46
CA LEU A 153 -0.37 -1.93 13.43
C LEU A 153 0.83 -1.19 14.03
N VAL A 154 1.00 0.11 13.71
CA VAL A 154 2.10 0.89 14.29
C VAL A 154 2.00 0.92 15.82
N THR A 155 0.80 1.14 16.38
CA THR A 155 0.59 1.11 17.84
C THR A 155 0.88 -0.28 18.41
N SER A 156 0.41 -1.34 17.77
CA SER A 156 0.67 -2.72 18.21
C SER A 156 2.15 -3.05 18.19
N PHE A 157 2.88 -2.67 17.14
CA PHE A 157 4.32 -2.88 17.06
C PHE A 157 5.10 -2.10 18.12
N LEU A 158 4.70 -0.86 18.42
CA LEU A 158 5.31 -0.09 19.52
C LEU A 158 5.16 -0.80 20.87
N ASN A 159 3.98 -1.36 21.14
CA ASN A 159 3.74 -2.14 22.36
C ASN A 159 4.65 -3.39 22.42
N VAL A 160 4.84 -4.07 21.27
CA VAL A 160 5.74 -5.23 21.19
C VAL A 160 7.21 -4.82 21.40
N LEU A 161 7.64 -3.70 20.82
CA LEU A 161 9.00 -3.18 21.01
C LEU A 161 9.28 -2.86 22.48
N ASP A 162 8.31 -2.25 23.16
CA ASP A 162 8.38 -1.94 24.60
C ASP A 162 8.49 -3.23 25.43
N GLN A 163 7.63 -4.21 25.17
CA GLN A 163 7.66 -5.52 25.86
C GLN A 163 8.97 -6.30 25.63
N MET A 164 9.65 -6.05 24.52
CA MET A 164 10.91 -6.69 24.17
C MET A 164 12.15 -5.88 24.54
N ASP A 165 11.97 -4.72 25.20
CA ASP A 165 13.03 -3.76 25.54
C ASP A 165 13.88 -3.36 24.32
N ILE A 166 13.24 -3.22 23.12
CA ILE A 166 13.93 -2.79 21.90
C ILE A 166 13.98 -1.27 21.84
N PRO A 167 15.16 -0.65 21.94
CA PRO A 167 15.28 0.80 21.93
C PRO A 167 14.99 1.40 20.55
N VAL A 168 14.29 2.54 20.54
CA VAL A 168 14.09 3.41 19.37
C VAL A 168 14.83 4.73 19.60
N MET A 169 15.80 5.03 18.75
CA MET A 169 16.52 6.31 18.75
C MET A 169 15.75 7.29 17.86
N TYR A 170 14.92 8.12 18.47
CA TYR A 170 14.18 9.19 17.78
C TYR A 170 15.06 10.39 17.46
N ASN A 171 14.62 11.24 16.53
CA ASN A 171 15.37 12.43 16.07
C ASN A 171 16.81 12.09 15.67
N THR A 172 17.02 10.89 15.18
CA THR A 172 18.34 10.35 14.83
C THR A 172 18.30 9.89 13.38
N LYS A 173 18.96 10.63 12.51
CA LYS A 173 18.99 10.38 11.07
C LYS A 173 20.16 9.47 10.71
N ALA A 174 19.91 8.30 10.14
CA ALA A 174 20.95 7.52 9.49
C ALA A 174 21.44 8.25 8.23
N THR A 175 22.74 8.45 8.09
CA THR A 175 23.35 9.22 7.01
C THR A 175 24.27 8.39 6.10
N ALA A 176 24.73 7.24 6.55
CA ALA A 176 25.55 6.32 5.76
C ALA A 176 25.41 4.86 6.19
N LEU A 177 25.59 3.96 5.24
CA LEU A 177 25.90 2.55 5.48
C LEU A 177 27.44 2.39 5.60
N ASN A 178 27.91 1.86 6.71
CA ASN A 178 29.33 1.61 6.92
C ASN A 178 29.72 0.28 6.27
N VAL A 179 30.76 0.27 5.45
CA VAL A 179 31.22 -0.90 4.71
C VAL A 179 32.65 -1.21 5.07
N THR A 180 32.96 -2.49 5.37
CA THR A 180 34.29 -3.00 5.55
C THR A 180 34.44 -4.28 4.74
N ASP A 181 35.50 -4.38 3.94
CA ASP A 181 35.76 -5.53 3.07
C ASP A 181 34.57 -5.97 2.19
N GLY A 182 33.81 -4.99 1.69
CA GLY A 182 32.64 -5.23 0.84
C GLY A 182 31.36 -5.64 1.58
N ALA A 183 31.40 -5.74 2.90
CA ALA A 183 30.22 -6.06 3.71
C ALA A 183 29.73 -4.84 4.51
N VAL A 184 28.41 -4.69 4.65
CA VAL A 184 27.81 -3.68 5.53
C VAL A 184 28.05 -4.10 6.98
N THR A 185 28.70 -3.24 7.76
CA THR A 185 29.08 -3.48 9.15
C THR A 185 28.37 -2.58 10.15
N GLY A 186 27.46 -1.74 9.69
CA GLY A 186 26.69 -0.84 10.53
C GLY A 186 26.25 0.42 9.80
N ILE A 187 25.91 1.44 10.56
CA ILE A 187 25.47 2.74 10.06
C ILE A 187 26.19 3.88 10.77
N THR A 188 26.32 5.00 10.09
CA THR A 188 26.52 6.30 10.72
C THR A 188 25.18 7.00 10.84
N ALA A 189 24.91 7.60 12.00
CA ALA A 189 23.66 8.33 12.26
C ALA A 189 23.95 9.63 13.03
N GLU A 190 23.09 10.62 12.90
CA GLU A 190 23.24 11.94 13.48
C GLU A 190 21.99 12.35 14.23
N SER A 191 22.18 12.92 15.42
CA SER A 191 21.15 13.59 16.20
C SER A 191 21.72 14.92 16.67
N ALA A 192 20.94 16.00 16.68
CA ALA A 192 21.33 17.36 17.05
C ALA A 192 22.84 17.67 17.17
N ASP A 193 23.50 17.18 18.25
CA ASP A 193 24.90 17.46 18.56
C ASP A 193 25.77 16.19 18.61
N THR A 194 25.24 15.04 18.17
CA THR A 194 25.94 13.76 18.32
C THR A 194 25.96 12.97 17.01
N VAL A 195 27.14 12.52 16.63
CA VAL A 195 27.32 11.55 15.55
C VAL A 195 27.54 10.16 16.17
N TYR A 196 26.72 9.22 15.76
CA TYR A 196 26.77 7.82 16.21
C TYR A 196 27.39 6.94 15.15
N THR A 197 28.30 6.07 15.55
CA THR A 197 28.71 4.91 14.74
C THR A 197 28.10 3.66 15.38
N ILE A 198 27.09 3.09 14.73
CA ILE A 198 26.38 1.92 15.23
C ILE A 198 26.87 0.70 14.45
N ASN A 199 27.64 -0.17 15.12
CA ASN A 199 28.11 -1.41 14.53
C ASN A 199 27.04 -2.49 14.61
N ALA A 200 26.77 -3.16 13.50
CA ALA A 200 25.76 -4.19 13.39
C ALA A 200 26.20 -5.29 12.41
N LYS A 201 25.78 -6.53 12.69
CA LYS A 201 26.00 -7.68 11.78
C LYS A 201 25.10 -7.63 10.55
N SER A 202 24.00 -6.89 10.64
CA SER A 202 23.02 -6.70 9.55
C SER A 202 22.30 -5.37 9.74
N VAL A 203 21.98 -4.71 8.64
CA VAL A 203 21.19 -3.48 8.62
C VAL A 203 19.94 -3.73 7.78
N VAL A 204 18.77 -3.40 8.32
CA VAL A 204 17.50 -3.42 7.58
C VAL A 204 17.13 -1.98 7.23
N LEU A 205 17.05 -1.66 5.95
CA LEU A 205 16.56 -0.37 5.46
C LEU A 205 15.02 -0.41 5.40
N ALA A 206 14.39 0.21 6.39
CA ALA A 206 12.93 0.37 6.47
C ALA A 206 12.51 1.85 6.35
N THR A 207 13.27 2.64 5.60
CA THR A 207 13.21 4.11 5.55
C THR A 207 12.03 4.65 4.75
N GLY A 208 11.21 3.79 4.12
CA GLY A 208 10.19 4.19 3.16
C GLY A 208 10.80 4.68 1.84
N GLY A 209 9.98 5.39 1.08
CA GLY A 209 10.38 5.93 -0.22
C GLY A 209 10.82 7.40 -0.16
N PHE A 210 10.72 8.08 -1.31
CA PHE A 210 11.12 9.48 -1.47
C PHE A 210 9.94 10.43 -1.79
N GLY A 211 8.69 9.99 -1.55
CA GLY A 211 7.48 10.72 -1.91
C GLY A 211 7.30 12.09 -1.25
N ALA A 212 8.10 12.45 -0.23
CA ALA A 212 8.16 13.78 0.36
C ALA A 212 9.39 14.61 -0.10
N ASN A 213 10.18 14.09 -1.04
CA ASN A 213 11.33 14.80 -1.61
C ASN A 213 10.99 15.24 -3.05
N MET A 214 10.50 16.46 -3.20
CA MET A 214 10.08 16.98 -4.52
C MET A 214 11.23 17.07 -5.51
N ASP A 215 12.44 17.30 -5.06
CA ASP A 215 13.61 17.35 -5.95
C ASP A 215 13.86 15.99 -6.59
N MET A 216 13.84 14.90 -5.79
CA MET A 216 13.94 13.54 -6.33
C MET A 216 12.75 13.16 -7.20
N ILE A 217 11.53 13.57 -6.84
CA ILE A 217 10.34 13.33 -7.66
C ILE A 217 10.50 13.98 -9.03
N VAL A 218 10.92 15.24 -9.09
CA VAL A 218 11.13 15.96 -10.35
C VAL A 218 12.32 15.41 -11.13
N GLU A 219 13.38 14.96 -10.45
CA GLU A 219 14.53 14.30 -11.08
C GLU A 219 14.09 13.04 -11.84
N TYR A 220 13.31 12.16 -11.20
CA TYR A 220 12.88 10.91 -11.82
C TYR A 220 11.63 11.05 -12.71
N LYS A 221 10.81 12.06 -12.46
CA LYS A 221 9.59 12.32 -13.25
C LYS A 221 9.32 13.83 -13.38
N PRO A 222 9.98 14.51 -14.33
CA PRO A 222 9.91 15.97 -14.47
C PRO A 222 8.50 16.53 -14.66
N SER A 223 7.57 15.72 -15.20
CA SER A 223 6.16 16.13 -15.38
C SER A 223 5.41 16.37 -14.07
N LEU A 224 5.98 16.02 -12.92
CA LEU A 224 5.37 16.21 -11.60
C LEU A 224 5.85 17.48 -10.90
N ALA A 225 6.58 18.35 -11.58
CA ALA A 225 6.94 19.65 -11.04
C ALA A 225 5.68 20.46 -10.64
N GLY A 226 5.66 20.98 -9.41
CA GLY A 226 4.52 21.71 -8.87
C GLY A 226 3.43 20.84 -8.20
N SER A 227 3.54 19.54 -8.23
CA SER A 227 2.62 18.64 -7.50
C SER A 227 2.80 18.77 -5.97
N VAL A 228 1.75 18.45 -5.22
CA VAL A 228 1.79 18.35 -3.75
C VAL A 228 1.95 16.89 -3.33
N THR A 229 2.33 16.67 -2.06
CA THR A 229 2.50 15.31 -1.55
C THR A 229 1.66 15.04 -0.31
N THR A 230 1.06 13.84 -0.24
CA THR A 230 0.38 13.33 0.95
C THR A 230 1.32 12.53 1.86
N ASN A 231 2.58 12.36 1.48
CA ASN A 231 3.54 11.55 2.22
C ASN A 231 3.88 12.15 3.59
N ALA A 232 4.31 11.30 4.50
CA ALA A 232 4.91 11.74 5.76
C ALA A 232 6.22 12.49 5.48
N PRO A 233 6.52 13.57 6.24
CA PRO A 233 7.70 14.42 5.97
C PRO A 233 9.03 13.66 6.00
N GLY A 234 9.07 12.52 6.70
CA GLY A 234 10.24 11.65 6.79
C GLY A 234 10.53 10.84 5.51
N ALA A 235 9.63 10.75 4.55
CA ALA A 235 9.78 9.94 3.34
C ALA A 235 10.62 10.68 2.28
N THR A 236 11.90 10.93 2.56
CA THR A 236 12.81 11.77 1.74
C THR A 236 13.86 10.99 0.94
N GLY A 237 13.78 9.65 0.91
CA GLY A 237 14.66 8.81 0.08
C GLY A 237 16.03 8.52 0.72
N ASP A 238 16.22 8.75 2.02
CA ASP A 238 17.54 8.59 2.66
C ASP A 238 18.11 7.17 2.49
N GLY A 239 17.26 6.14 2.62
CA GLY A 239 17.72 4.75 2.42
C GLY A 239 18.13 4.45 0.98
N LEU A 240 17.45 5.03 0.00
CA LEU A 240 17.82 4.94 -1.41
C LEU A 240 19.21 5.57 -1.63
N VAL A 241 19.41 6.78 -1.12
CA VAL A 241 20.70 7.51 -1.23
C VAL A 241 21.83 6.72 -0.58
N MET A 242 21.62 6.22 0.64
CA MET A 242 22.64 5.43 1.36
C MET A 242 22.98 4.11 0.64
N ALA A 243 21.97 3.42 0.11
CA ALA A 243 22.17 2.15 -0.59
C ALA A 243 22.90 2.34 -1.93
N THR A 244 22.50 3.34 -2.71
CA THR A 244 23.16 3.64 -3.99
C THR A 244 24.59 4.11 -3.82
N ALA A 245 24.88 4.84 -2.75
CA ALA A 245 26.25 5.28 -2.42
C ALA A 245 27.24 4.11 -2.21
N ILE A 246 26.75 2.93 -1.84
CA ILE A 246 27.55 1.71 -1.71
C ILE A 246 27.39 0.73 -2.90
N GLY A 247 26.77 1.17 -4.00
CA GLY A 247 26.65 0.42 -5.24
C GLY A 247 25.39 -0.44 -5.40
N ALA A 248 24.34 -0.22 -4.59
CA ALA A 248 23.07 -0.90 -4.81
C ALA A 248 22.42 -0.45 -6.13
N ALA A 249 21.86 -1.40 -6.86
CA ALA A 249 21.09 -1.12 -8.06
C ALA A 249 19.71 -0.57 -7.69
N THR A 250 19.14 0.21 -8.61
CA THR A 250 17.78 0.77 -8.51
C THR A 250 16.93 0.31 -9.67
N ARG A 251 15.60 0.29 -9.47
CA ARG A 251 14.63 -0.09 -10.49
C ARG A 251 13.37 0.75 -10.36
N ASP A 252 12.81 1.15 -11.50
CA ASP A 252 11.48 1.76 -11.63
C ASP A 252 11.29 3.04 -10.79
N LEU A 253 12.33 3.88 -10.61
CA LEU A 253 12.28 5.11 -9.81
C LEU A 253 11.34 6.17 -10.41
N ASP A 254 11.05 6.09 -11.69
CA ASP A 254 10.09 6.93 -12.41
C ASP A 254 8.63 6.48 -12.23
N GLN A 255 8.41 5.28 -11.64
CA GLN A 255 7.08 4.73 -11.39
C GLN A 255 6.46 5.34 -10.12
N ILE A 256 6.12 6.61 -10.21
CA ILE A 256 5.54 7.40 -9.11
C ILE A 256 4.03 7.42 -9.26
N GLN A 257 3.30 6.88 -8.26
CA GLN A 257 1.85 6.89 -8.26
C GLN A 257 1.28 8.26 -7.91
N LEU A 258 0.36 8.76 -8.72
CA LEU A 258 -0.46 9.92 -8.44
C LEU A 258 -1.77 9.51 -7.78
N HIS A 259 -2.26 10.35 -6.88
CA HIS A 259 -3.62 10.24 -6.35
C HIS A 259 -4.45 11.42 -6.85
N PRO A 260 -5.56 11.20 -7.56
CA PRO A 260 -6.28 12.26 -8.26
C PRO A 260 -7.04 13.21 -7.35
N THR A 261 -7.27 12.85 -6.09
CA THR A 261 -8.07 13.67 -5.17
C THR A 261 -7.27 14.02 -3.92
N VAL A 262 -6.58 15.17 -3.99
CA VAL A 262 -5.80 15.76 -2.90
C VAL A 262 -6.13 17.25 -2.82
N GLU A 263 -6.50 17.72 -1.64
CA GLU A 263 -6.72 19.15 -1.44
C GLU A 263 -5.39 19.91 -1.50
N GLN A 264 -5.33 20.94 -2.34
CA GLN A 264 -4.07 21.59 -2.71
C GLN A 264 -3.44 22.44 -1.59
N GLY A 265 -4.25 23.07 -0.74
CA GLY A 265 -3.75 23.97 0.31
C GLY A 265 -3.14 23.24 1.48
N THR A 266 -3.70 22.09 1.86
CA THR A 266 -3.28 21.31 3.04
C THR A 266 -2.58 19.99 2.69
N SER A 267 -2.56 19.61 1.42
CA SER A 267 -2.12 18.28 0.94
C SER A 267 -2.90 17.12 1.59
N MET A 268 -4.15 17.38 2.01
CA MET A 268 -5.00 16.34 2.60
C MET A 268 -5.55 15.42 1.52
N LEU A 269 -5.36 14.12 1.71
CA LEU A 269 -5.95 13.10 0.85
C LEU A 269 -7.48 13.11 1.00
N ILE A 270 -8.19 13.27 -0.11
CA ILE A 270 -9.62 13.00 -0.23
C ILE A 270 -9.75 11.54 -0.69
N THR A 271 -10.28 10.69 0.19
CA THR A 271 -10.31 9.23 -0.04
C THR A 271 -11.06 8.85 -1.32
N GLU A 272 -10.63 7.79 -1.96
CA GLU A 272 -11.29 7.20 -3.14
C GLU A 272 -12.74 6.80 -2.87
N GLY A 273 -13.09 6.50 -1.62
CA GLY A 273 -14.46 6.24 -1.21
C GLY A 273 -15.43 7.35 -1.64
N VAL A 274 -14.99 8.62 -1.60
CA VAL A 274 -15.82 9.75 -2.03
C VAL A 274 -16.25 9.60 -3.49
N ARG A 275 -15.32 9.21 -4.39
CA ARG A 275 -15.63 8.92 -5.81
C ARG A 275 -16.43 7.64 -5.97
N GLY A 276 -16.07 6.59 -5.24
CA GLY A 276 -16.77 5.30 -5.23
C GLY A 276 -18.24 5.41 -4.79
N ASP A 277 -18.53 6.32 -3.86
CA ASP A 277 -19.87 6.55 -3.33
C ASP A 277 -20.70 7.54 -4.18
N GLY A 278 -20.11 8.08 -5.26
CA GLY A 278 -20.85 8.84 -6.28
C GLY A 278 -20.49 10.32 -6.43
N ALA A 279 -19.38 10.79 -5.82
CA ALA A 279 -18.87 12.13 -6.13
C ALA A 279 -18.38 12.20 -7.58
N ILE A 280 -18.55 13.38 -8.18
CA ILE A 280 -18.08 13.67 -9.54
C ILE A 280 -16.93 14.67 -9.54
N LEU A 281 -16.12 14.62 -10.59
CA LEU A 281 -15.06 15.58 -10.85
C LEU A 281 -15.49 16.55 -11.96
N VAL A 282 -15.45 17.85 -11.65
CA VAL A 282 -15.77 18.90 -12.61
C VAL A 282 -14.59 19.86 -12.74
N ASN A 283 -14.36 20.35 -13.95
CA ASN A 283 -13.34 21.38 -14.21
C ASN A 283 -13.82 22.79 -13.81
N GLN A 284 -13.01 23.80 -14.05
CA GLN A 284 -13.32 25.20 -13.73
C GLN A 284 -14.58 25.73 -14.42
N SER A 285 -14.97 25.15 -15.56
CA SER A 285 -16.21 25.48 -16.27
C SER A 285 -17.43 24.68 -15.79
N GLY A 286 -17.28 23.89 -14.73
CA GLY A 286 -18.36 23.03 -14.19
C GLY A 286 -18.68 21.80 -15.06
N VAL A 287 -17.80 21.45 -15.99
CA VAL A 287 -18.00 20.30 -16.89
C VAL A 287 -17.33 19.06 -16.30
N ARG A 288 -18.10 17.96 -16.20
CA ARG A 288 -17.57 16.63 -15.86
C ARG A 288 -16.73 16.12 -17.04
N PHE A 289 -15.48 15.76 -16.79
CA PHE A 289 -14.50 15.48 -17.84
C PHE A 289 -13.95 14.03 -17.84
N VAL A 290 -14.27 13.24 -16.80
CA VAL A 290 -13.73 11.88 -16.66
C VAL A 290 -14.78 10.97 -16.00
N ASN A 291 -14.64 9.66 -16.21
CA ASN A 291 -15.32 8.66 -15.37
C ASN A 291 -14.49 8.43 -14.10
N GLU A 292 -14.99 8.83 -12.96
CA GLU A 292 -14.32 8.79 -11.66
C GLU A 292 -14.04 7.37 -11.17
N MET A 293 -14.68 6.36 -11.76
CA MET A 293 -14.47 4.94 -11.43
C MET A 293 -13.28 4.31 -12.18
N LEU A 294 -12.60 5.06 -13.05
CA LEU A 294 -11.37 4.61 -13.69
C LEU A 294 -10.21 4.52 -12.68
N THR A 295 -9.10 3.94 -13.12
CA THR A 295 -7.89 3.79 -12.29
C THR A 295 -7.26 5.15 -11.94
N ARG A 296 -6.47 5.20 -10.85
CA ARG A 296 -5.83 6.45 -10.38
C ARG A 296 -5.05 7.16 -11.47
N ASP A 297 -4.27 6.43 -12.23
CA ASP A 297 -3.46 6.94 -13.33
C ASP A 297 -4.32 7.60 -14.42
N GLN A 298 -5.44 6.96 -14.80
CA GLN A 298 -6.35 7.48 -15.81
C GLN A 298 -7.08 8.74 -15.35
N VAL A 299 -7.57 8.74 -14.11
CA VAL A 299 -8.27 9.91 -13.55
C VAL A 299 -7.30 11.07 -13.35
N SER A 300 -6.11 10.82 -12.80
CA SER A 300 -5.07 11.85 -12.63
C SER A 300 -4.59 12.43 -13.97
N ALA A 301 -4.42 11.60 -14.99
CA ALA A 301 -4.04 12.07 -16.32
C ALA A 301 -5.09 13.03 -16.88
N ALA A 302 -6.38 12.65 -16.81
CA ALA A 302 -7.49 13.48 -17.28
C ALA A 302 -7.61 14.80 -16.48
N GLU A 303 -7.32 14.79 -15.18
CA GLU A 303 -7.34 15.99 -14.34
C GLU A 303 -6.18 16.94 -14.67
N LEU A 304 -4.99 16.43 -14.87
CA LEU A 304 -3.82 17.23 -15.25
C LEU A 304 -3.97 17.92 -16.62
N GLU A 305 -4.84 17.39 -17.50
CA GLU A 305 -5.18 18.02 -18.79
C GLU A 305 -6.16 19.20 -18.64
N GLN A 306 -6.82 19.37 -17.48
CA GLN A 306 -7.74 20.50 -17.28
C GLN A 306 -6.97 21.81 -17.06
N GLU A 307 -7.64 22.92 -17.28
CA GLU A 307 -7.08 24.25 -17.04
C GLU A 307 -6.61 24.37 -15.57
N GLY A 308 -5.35 24.76 -15.35
CA GLY A 308 -4.72 24.84 -14.04
C GLY A 308 -4.35 23.49 -13.42
N SER A 309 -4.56 22.37 -14.12
CA SER A 309 -4.24 21.01 -13.67
C SER A 309 -4.88 20.65 -12.32
N TYR A 310 -6.14 21.07 -12.12
CA TYR A 310 -6.95 20.72 -10.95
C TYR A 310 -8.44 20.60 -11.30
N ALA A 311 -9.20 19.99 -10.39
CA ALA A 311 -10.64 19.83 -10.50
C ALA A 311 -11.35 20.09 -9.16
N TYR A 312 -12.66 20.24 -9.21
CA TYR A 312 -13.50 20.28 -8.03
C TYR A 312 -14.18 18.93 -7.82
N VAL A 313 -14.15 18.44 -6.58
CA VAL A 313 -14.89 17.24 -6.17
C VAL A 313 -16.28 17.69 -5.71
N ILE A 314 -17.31 17.27 -6.41
CA ILE A 314 -18.71 17.63 -6.10
C ILE A 314 -19.44 16.40 -5.58
N PHE A 315 -20.09 16.53 -4.43
CA PHE A 315 -20.95 15.50 -3.84
C PHE A 315 -22.15 16.11 -3.11
N ASP A 316 -23.21 15.32 -2.99
CA ASP A 316 -24.46 15.74 -2.39
C ASP A 316 -24.48 15.55 -0.86
N GLN A 317 -25.55 16.04 -0.22
CA GLN A 317 -25.78 15.92 1.21
C GLN A 317 -25.88 14.46 1.68
N ARG A 318 -26.45 13.57 0.86
CA ARG A 318 -26.58 12.15 1.19
C ARG A 318 -25.23 11.48 1.33
N LEU A 319 -24.32 11.75 0.39
CA LEU A 319 -22.96 11.24 0.44
C LEU A 319 -22.20 11.84 1.64
N ARG A 320 -22.38 13.14 1.88
CA ARG A 320 -21.82 13.82 3.06
C ARG A 320 -22.20 13.15 4.36
N GLU A 321 -23.45 12.77 4.55
CA GLU A 321 -23.95 12.11 5.78
C GLU A 321 -23.53 10.64 5.89
N GLY A 322 -23.39 9.93 4.76
CA GLY A 322 -23.01 8.52 4.72
C GLY A 322 -21.52 8.26 4.92
N LEU A 323 -20.67 9.25 4.66
CA LEU A 323 -19.22 9.08 4.61
C LEU A 323 -18.55 9.61 5.88
N LYS A 324 -18.06 8.72 6.77
CA LYS A 324 -17.31 9.12 7.99
C LYS A 324 -16.15 10.06 7.69
N ALA A 325 -15.49 9.91 6.53
CA ALA A 325 -14.40 10.78 6.09
C ALA A 325 -14.85 12.24 5.86
N SER A 326 -16.13 12.49 5.50
CA SER A 326 -16.65 13.82 5.26
C SER A 326 -16.60 14.71 6.51
N GLU A 327 -16.79 14.16 7.69
CA GLU A 327 -16.65 14.92 8.95
C GLU A 327 -15.26 15.53 9.11
N LYS A 328 -14.23 14.79 8.71
CA LYS A 328 -12.85 15.26 8.76
C LYS A 328 -12.66 16.44 7.80
N TYR A 329 -13.20 16.34 6.58
CA TYR A 329 -13.07 17.41 5.57
C TYR A 329 -13.80 18.68 6.01
N ILE A 330 -14.99 18.56 6.60
CA ILE A 330 -15.75 19.68 7.16
C ILE A 330 -14.99 20.35 8.32
N LYS A 331 -14.49 19.56 9.27
CA LYS A 331 -13.74 20.06 10.44
C LYS A 331 -12.45 20.79 10.04
N THR A 332 -11.86 20.43 8.92
CA THR A 332 -10.65 21.06 8.38
C THR A 332 -10.92 22.19 7.40
N GLY A 333 -12.19 22.50 7.11
CA GLY A 333 -12.57 23.59 6.21
C GLY A 333 -12.33 23.30 4.72
N ILE A 334 -12.19 22.04 4.34
CA ILE A 334 -12.02 21.61 2.94
C ILE A 334 -13.39 21.52 2.22
N VAL A 335 -14.47 21.36 2.98
CA VAL A 335 -15.86 21.30 2.50
C VAL A 335 -16.72 22.23 3.34
#